data_eb9d5fa54c5cccb79f0f1d4e0ce233b8
#
_entry.id   eb9d5fa54c5cccb79f0f1d4e0ce233b8
#
_cell.length_a   1.000
_cell.length_b   1.000
_cell.length_c   1.000
_cell.angle_alpha   90.00
_cell.angle_beta   90.00
_cell.angle_gamma   90.00
#
_symmetry.space_group_name_H-M   'P 1'
#
loop_
_entity.id
_entity.type
_entity.pdbx_description
1 polymer ?
#
loop_
_entity_poly.entity_id
_entity_poly.type
_entity_poly.pdbx_seq_one_letter_code
_entity_poly.pdbx_strand_id
1 'polypeptide(L)'
;MGSYLFYFLVYPGFLFAAAIGGLLSWFDRKITARVQVRKGPPLLQPFYDFFKLLLVKETILPARGAKGLFLASPVFAVFGATMSGVFILLPLLNISSGFQGDLIVIFYLLTIPSLTYVIGALSSGNPLAAVGGSREM
;
A
#
# COMPACT_ATOMS: atom_id res chain seq x y z
N MET A 1 -11.48 8.46 21.91
CA MET A 1 -11.75 7.74 20.65
C MET A 1 -11.40 8.57 19.41
N GLY A 2 -11.77 9.86 19.34
CA GLY A 2 -11.47 10.73 18.19
C GLY A 2 -9.96 10.89 17.90
N SER A 3 -9.13 10.97 18.93
CA SER A 3 -7.68 11.14 18.77
C SER A 3 -7.00 9.95 18.09
N TYR A 4 -7.41 8.73 18.39
CA TYR A 4 -6.85 7.52 17.74
C TYR A 4 -7.27 7.41 16.28
N LEU A 5 -8.50 7.80 15.95
CA LEU A 5 -8.99 7.87 14.58
C LEU A 5 -8.22 8.92 13.77
N PHE A 6 -7.91 10.06 14.38
CA PHE A 6 -7.09 11.10 13.76
C PHE A 6 -5.67 10.59 13.49
N TYR A 7 -5.02 9.93 14.45
CA TYR A 7 -3.69 9.36 14.26
C TYR A 7 -3.66 8.27 13.20
N PHE A 8 -4.72 7.48 13.08
CA PHE A 8 -4.80 6.45 12.05
C PHE A 8 -5.07 7.01 10.65
N LEU A 9 -5.99 7.96 10.50
CA LEU A 9 -6.42 8.48 9.19
C LEU A 9 -5.54 9.61 8.66
N VAL A 10 -5.08 10.50 9.53
CA VAL A 10 -4.43 11.75 9.10
C VAL A 10 -2.93 11.71 9.32
N TYR A 11 -2.50 11.82 10.57
CA TYR A 11 -1.10 11.94 10.92
C TYR A 11 -0.78 11.19 12.22
N PRO A 12 0.20 10.27 12.21
CA PRO A 12 1.08 9.85 11.11
C PRO A 12 0.53 8.70 10.23
N GLY A 13 -0.78 8.52 10.16
CA GLY A 13 -1.45 7.38 9.53
C GLY A 13 -1.55 7.45 8.00
N PHE A 14 -2.74 7.08 7.48
CA PHE A 14 -2.98 6.81 6.07
C PHE A 14 -2.61 7.96 5.13
N LEU A 15 -3.06 9.19 5.38
CA LEU A 15 -2.80 10.33 4.48
C LEU A 15 -1.32 10.68 4.42
N PHE A 16 -0.64 10.65 5.56
CA PHE A 16 0.80 10.92 5.64
C PHE A 16 1.61 9.85 4.89
N ALA A 17 1.31 8.56 5.14
CA ALA A 17 1.95 7.45 4.45
C ALA A 17 1.69 7.50 2.92
N ALA A 18 0.46 7.82 2.50
CA ALA A 18 0.10 7.96 1.10
C ALA A 18 0.85 9.12 0.41
N ALA A 19 1.01 10.26 1.09
CA ALA A 19 1.76 11.39 0.57
C ALA A 19 3.25 11.05 0.39
N ILE A 20 3.88 10.47 1.41
CA ILE A 20 5.29 10.05 1.33
C ILE A 20 5.47 8.95 0.28
N GLY A 21 4.60 7.94 0.26
CA GLY A 21 4.64 6.86 -0.72
C GLY A 21 4.50 7.37 -2.16
N GLY A 22 3.63 8.36 -2.39
CA GLY A 22 3.50 9.03 -3.69
C GLY A 22 4.77 9.76 -4.11
N LEU A 23 5.42 10.47 -3.19
CA LEU A 23 6.70 11.16 -3.44
C LEU A 23 7.83 10.18 -3.72
N LEU A 24 7.94 9.10 -2.94
CA LEU A 24 8.95 8.06 -3.15
C LEU A 24 8.75 7.36 -4.50
N SER A 25 7.50 7.04 -4.86
CA SER A 25 7.17 6.45 -6.16
C SER A 25 7.54 7.37 -7.32
N TRP A 26 7.33 8.68 -7.18
CA TRP A 26 7.78 9.64 -8.18
C TRP A 26 9.30 9.66 -8.29
N PHE A 27 10.01 9.63 -7.16
CA PHE A 27 11.48 9.66 -7.11
C PHE A 27 12.08 8.44 -7.82
N ASP A 28 11.54 7.25 -7.53
CA ASP A 28 11.94 5.99 -8.15
C ASP A 28 11.72 6.01 -9.68
N ARG A 29 10.53 6.42 -10.13
CA ARG A 29 10.21 6.55 -11.56
C ARG A 29 11.12 7.55 -12.27
N LYS A 30 11.48 8.64 -11.59
CA LYS A 30 12.34 9.68 -12.15
C LYS A 30 13.80 9.23 -12.29
N ILE A 31 14.31 8.52 -11.28
CA ILE A 31 15.66 7.93 -11.33
C ILE A 31 15.73 6.88 -12.44
N THR A 32 14.78 5.96 -12.47
CA THR A 32 14.69 4.90 -13.48
C THR A 32 14.61 5.48 -14.89
N ALA A 33 13.81 6.53 -15.10
CA ALA A 33 13.73 7.21 -16.38
C ALA A 33 15.07 7.84 -16.81
N ARG A 34 15.80 8.44 -15.87
CA ARG A 34 17.12 9.02 -16.16
C ARG A 34 18.15 7.95 -16.51
N VAL A 35 18.16 6.83 -15.79
CA VAL A 35 19.05 5.69 -16.12
C VAL A 35 18.75 5.16 -17.52
N GLN A 36 17.48 5.18 -17.94
CA GLN A 36 17.04 4.77 -19.28
C GLN A 36 17.17 5.89 -20.33
N VAL A 37 17.83 7.01 -20.04
CA VAL A 37 17.99 8.17 -20.95
C VAL A 37 16.65 8.73 -21.43
N ARG A 38 15.60 8.69 -20.57
CA ARG A 38 14.26 9.21 -20.87
C ARG A 38 13.90 10.39 -19.95
N LYS A 39 13.00 11.27 -20.41
CA LYS A 39 12.42 12.31 -19.57
C LYS A 39 11.48 11.67 -18.56
N GLY A 40 11.75 11.84 -17.25
CA GLY A 40 10.90 11.34 -16.18
C GLY A 40 9.57 12.10 -16.05
N PRO A 41 8.56 11.50 -15.36
CA PRO A 41 7.25 12.10 -15.17
C PRO A 41 7.32 13.36 -14.28
N PRO A 42 6.32 14.27 -14.38
CA PRO A 42 6.18 15.40 -13.48
C PRO A 42 5.89 14.93 -12.04
N LEU A 43 6.14 15.80 -11.06
CA LEU A 43 6.08 15.49 -9.62
C LEU A 43 4.69 15.00 -9.18
N LEU A 44 3.62 15.56 -9.71
CA LEU A 44 2.23 15.25 -9.33
C LEU A 44 1.65 14.03 -10.08
N GLN A 45 2.39 13.43 -11.01
CA GLN A 45 1.89 12.32 -11.81
C GLN A 45 1.36 11.13 -10.98
N PRO A 46 2.03 10.65 -9.91
CA PRO A 46 1.51 9.54 -9.11
C PRO A 46 0.15 9.84 -8.47
N PHE A 47 -0.07 11.08 -8.05
CA PHE A 47 -1.34 11.50 -7.46
C PHE A 47 -2.43 11.61 -8.52
N TYR A 48 -2.13 12.15 -9.70
CA TYR A 48 -3.07 12.17 -10.82
C TYR A 48 -3.47 10.77 -11.26
N ASP A 49 -2.51 9.86 -11.37
CA ASP A 49 -2.77 8.47 -11.74
C ASP A 49 -3.67 7.79 -10.70
N PHE A 50 -3.42 8.01 -9.41
CA PHE A 50 -4.22 7.47 -8.33
C PHE A 50 -5.68 7.97 -8.39
N PHE A 51 -5.88 9.29 -8.46
CA PHE A 51 -7.23 9.87 -8.52
C PHE A 51 -7.97 9.50 -9.81
N LYS A 52 -7.27 9.42 -10.94
CA LYS A 52 -7.85 9.00 -12.20
C LYS A 52 -8.32 7.54 -12.16
N LEU A 53 -7.55 6.66 -11.54
CA LEU A 53 -7.92 5.25 -11.37
C LEU A 53 -9.08 5.08 -10.40
N LEU A 54 -9.12 5.88 -9.34
CA LEU A 54 -10.15 5.78 -8.32
C LEU A 54 -11.52 6.32 -8.79
N LEU A 55 -11.52 7.45 -9.52
CA LEU A 55 -12.75 8.19 -9.84
C LEU A 55 -13.28 7.96 -11.25
N VAL A 56 -12.39 7.70 -12.22
CA VAL A 56 -12.75 7.73 -13.65
C VAL A 56 -12.81 6.33 -14.27
N LYS A 57 -11.99 5.40 -13.80
CA LYS A 57 -11.93 4.07 -14.39
C LYS A 57 -12.86 3.09 -13.72
N GLU A 58 -13.56 2.29 -14.54
CA GLU A 58 -14.38 1.19 -14.07
C GLU A 58 -13.52 0.07 -13.49
N THR A 59 -14.01 -0.56 -12.40
CA THR A 59 -13.37 -1.72 -11.80
C THR A 59 -13.65 -2.96 -12.63
N ILE A 60 -12.59 -3.59 -13.16
CA ILE A 60 -12.69 -4.84 -13.89
C ILE A 60 -12.65 -5.98 -12.88
N LEU A 61 -13.76 -6.70 -12.73
CA LEU A 61 -13.86 -7.86 -11.86
C LEU A 61 -13.47 -9.15 -12.60
N PRO A 62 -12.79 -10.09 -11.93
CA PRO A 62 -12.45 -11.37 -12.55
C PRO A 62 -13.71 -12.18 -12.88
N ALA A 63 -13.77 -12.76 -14.08
CA ALA A 63 -14.92 -13.54 -14.54
C ALA A 63 -15.06 -14.89 -13.81
N ARG A 64 -13.93 -15.52 -13.46
CA ARG A 64 -13.83 -16.86 -12.87
C ARG A 64 -13.11 -16.90 -11.54
N GLY A 65 -13.20 -15.89 -10.71
CA GLY A 65 -12.50 -15.83 -9.43
C GLY A 65 -13.43 -15.58 -8.25
N ALA A 66 -12.88 -15.64 -7.05
CA ALA A 66 -13.58 -15.24 -5.83
C ALA A 66 -13.61 -13.70 -5.74
N LYS A 67 -14.64 -13.09 -6.33
CA LYS A 67 -14.80 -11.62 -6.42
C LYS A 67 -14.67 -10.92 -5.07
N GLY A 68 -15.20 -11.53 -3.99
CA GLY A 68 -15.13 -10.96 -2.63
C GLY A 68 -13.69 -10.87 -2.11
N LEU A 69 -12.92 -11.95 -2.25
CA LEU A 69 -11.50 -11.96 -1.85
C LEU A 69 -10.66 -11.02 -2.70
N PHE A 70 -10.95 -10.94 -3.99
CA PHE A 70 -10.26 -10.02 -4.89
C PHE A 70 -10.48 -8.56 -4.51
N LEU A 71 -11.71 -8.17 -4.16
CA LEU A 71 -12.02 -6.80 -3.72
C LEU A 71 -11.53 -6.51 -2.29
N ALA A 72 -11.49 -7.51 -1.42
CA ALA A 72 -11.04 -7.35 -0.05
C ALA A 72 -9.49 -7.23 0.05
N SER A 73 -8.75 -7.87 -0.85
CA SER A 73 -7.28 -7.90 -0.79
C SER A 73 -6.62 -6.51 -0.74
N PRO A 74 -6.95 -5.51 -1.59
CA PRO A 74 -6.31 -4.21 -1.50
C PRO A 74 -6.68 -3.44 -0.22
N VAL A 75 -7.88 -3.66 0.32
CA VAL A 75 -8.31 -3.03 1.57
C VAL A 75 -7.47 -3.53 2.74
N PHE A 76 -7.28 -4.86 2.84
CA PHE A 76 -6.42 -5.44 3.87
C PHE A 76 -4.95 -5.05 3.69
N ALA A 77 -4.46 -4.93 2.45
CA ALA A 77 -3.10 -4.47 2.19
C ALA A 77 -2.88 -3.05 2.72
N VAL A 78 -3.78 -2.12 2.40
CA VAL A 78 -3.73 -0.74 2.87
C VAL A 78 -3.84 -0.67 4.39
N PHE A 79 -4.75 -1.44 4.99
CA PHE A 79 -4.91 -1.50 6.44
C PHE A 79 -3.62 -1.99 7.14
N GLY A 80 -3.01 -3.08 6.67
CA GLY A 80 -1.76 -3.60 7.21
C GLY A 80 -0.60 -2.61 7.10
N ALA A 81 -0.46 -1.96 5.94
CA ALA A 81 0.57 -0.95 5.70
C ALA A 81 0.38 0.30 6.59
N THR A 82 -0.84 0.79 6.73
CA THR A 82 -1.13 1.96 7.58
C THR A 82 -0.92 1.67 9.06
N MET A 83 -1.35 0.50 9.54
CA MET A 83 -1.12 0.08 10.92
C MET A 83 0.37 -0.03 11.24
N SER A 84 1.16 -0.68 10.37
CA SER A 84 2.62 -0.77 10.58
C SER A 84 3.28 0.62 10.62
N GLY A 85 2.87 1.53 9.74
CA GLY A 85 3.35 2.91 9.73
C GLY A 85 3.03 3.67 11.03
N VAL A 86 1.81 3.51 11.55
CA VAL A 86 1.39 4.13 12.83
C VAL A 86 2.23 3.60 13.99
N PHE A 87 2.43 2.28 14.09
CA PHE A 87 3.25 1.67 15.14
C PHE A 87 4.72 2.10 15.11
N ILE A 88 5.26 2.39 13.93
CA ILE A 88 6.63 2.90 13.78
C ILE A 88 6.71 4.38 14.16
N LEU A 89 5.76 5.19 13.68
CA LEU A 89 5.87 6.65 13.75
C LEU A 89 5.42 7.22 15.10
N LEU A 90 4.45 6.62 15.80
CA LEU A 90 3.99 7.11 17.09
C LEU A 90 5.09 7.14 18.16
N PRO A 91 5.89 6.06 18.36
CA PRO A 91 7.02 6.10 19.29
C PRO A 91 8.14 7.04 18.82
N LEU A 92 8.41 7.07 17.50
CA LEU A 92 9.45 7.94 16.94
C LEU A 92 9.17 9.42 17.19
N LEU A 93 7.90 9.81 17.19
CA LEU A 93 7.44 11.18 17.46
C LEU A 93 7.23 11.47 18.96
N ASN A 94 7.59 10.54 19.85
CA ASN A 94 7.38 10.64 21.31
C ASN A 94 5.91 10.86 21.71
N ILE A 95 4.96 10.40 20.90
CA ILE A 95 3.52 10.50 21.17
C ILE A 95 3.07 9.34 22.07
N SER A 96 3.74 8.20 21.96
CA SER A 96 3.49 7.02 22.82
C SER A 96 4.82 6.38 23.24
N SER A 97 4.83 5.71 24.40
CA SER A 97 5.94 4.86 24.80
C SER A 97 5.90 3.56 24.00
N GLY A 98 6.94 3.32 23.20
CA GLY A 98 7.09 2.06 22.47
C GLY A 98 7.36 0.89 23.43
N PHE A 99 6.84 -0.27 23.11
CA PHE A 99 7.09 -1.52 23.83
C PHE A 99 7.99 -2.43 22.98
N GLN A 100 8.85 -3.24 23.60
CA GLN A 100 9.76 -4.12 22.86
C GLN A 100 9.02 -5.14 21.97
N GLY A 101 7.80 -5.54 22.35
CA GLY A 101 6.91 -6.37 21.54
C GLY A 101 6.39 -5.72 20.26
N ASP A 102 6.40 -4.40 20.19
CA ASP A 102 5.91 -3.67 19.01
C ASP A 102 6.72 -3.97 17.76
N LEU A 103 8.01 -4.26 17.90
CA LEU A 103 8.87 -4.65 16.78
C LEU A 103 8.39 -5.95 16.12
N ILE A 104 8.02 -6.94 16.90
CA ILE A 104 7.51 -8.23 16.40
C ILE A 104 6.16 -7.99 15.68
N VAL A 105 5.29 -7.20 16.30
CA VAL A 105 3.99 -6.84 15.71
C VAL A 105 4.17 -6.09 14.38
N ILE A 106 5.13 -5.17 14.31
CA ILE A 106 5.43 -4.41 13.08
C ILE A 106 5.86 -5.37 11.97
N PHE A 107 6.75 -6.34 12.23
CA PHE A 107 7.15 -7.32 11.22
C PHE A 107 5.95 -8.14 10.72
N TYR A 108 5.07 -8.61 11.60
CA TYR A 108 3.85 -9.31 11.18
C TYR A 108 2.92 -8.41 10.37
N LEU A 109 2.74 -7.15 10.76
CA LEU A 109 1.91 -6.21 10.01
C LEU A 109 2.47 -5.90 8.62
N LEU A 110 3.81 -5.84 8.47
CA LEU A 110 4.47 -5.64 7.17
C LEU A 110 4.33 -6.84 6.23
N THR A 111 4.09 -8.04 6.74
CA THR A 111 3.82 -9.21 5.89
C THR A 111 2.39 -9.21 5.32
N ILE A 112 1.44 -8.50 5.95
CA ILE A 112 0.03 -8.47 5.51
C ILE A 112 -0.12 -7.95 4.07
N PRO A 113 0.48 -6.82 3.66
CA PRO A 113 0.39 -6.35 2.27
C PRO A 113 0.87 -7.37 1.25
N SER A 114 1.98 -8.04 1.51
CA SER A 114 2.52 -9.08 0.63
C SER A 114 1.59 -10.29 0.54
N LEU A 115 1.12 -10.81 1.67
CA LEU A 115 0.16 -11.91 1.71
C LEU A 115 -1.16 -11.58 0.99
N THR A 116 -1.70 -10.40 1.21
CA THR A 116 -2.94 -9.98 0.55
C THR A 116 -2.76 -9.78 -0.95
N TYR A 117 -1.59 -9.36 -1.40
CA TYR A 117 -1.25 -9.31 -2.82
C TYR A 117 -1.29 -10.70 -3.47
N VAL A 118 -0.67 -11.69 -2.82
CA VAL A 118 -0.70 -13.09 -3.27
C VAL A 118 -2.13 -13.64 -3.29
N ILE A 119 -2.92 -13.41 -2.23
CA ILE A 119 -4.33 -13.83 -2.15
C ILE A 119 -5.15 -13.17 -3.27
N GLY A 120 -4.94 -11.88 -3.52
CA GLY A 120 -5.59 -11.15 -4.61
C GLY A 120 -5.27 -11.74 -5.98
N ALA A 121 -3.99 -12.06 -6.23
CA ALA A 121 -3.55 -12.67 -7.46
C ALA A 121 -4.16 -14.08 -7.68
N LEU A 122 -4.17 -14.91 -6.64
CA LEU A 122 -4.79 -16.24 -6.69
C LEU A 122 -6.31 -16.17 -6.87
N SER A 123 -6.96 -15.21 -6.20
CA SER A 123 -8.42 -15.03 -6.28
C SER A 123 -8.90 -14.56 -7.64
N SER A 124 -8.01 -14.03 -8.49
CA SER A 124 -8.36 -13.62 -9.86
C SER A 124 -8.72 -14.79 -10.79
N GLY A 125 -8.32 -16.04 -10.45
CA GLY A 125 -8.55 -17.23 -11.27
C GLY A 125 -7.75 -17.24 -12.59
N ASN A 126 -6.77 -16.38 -12.75
CA ASN A 126 -5.90 -16.32 -13.91
C ASN A 126 -4.56 -17.00 -13.59
N PRO A 127 -4.13 -18.04 -14.37
CA PRO A 127 -2.87 -18.74 -14.11
C PRO A 127 -1.63 -17.81 -14.19
N LEU A 128 -1.64 -16.81 -15.07
CA LEU A 128 -0.55 -15.84 -15.14
C LEU A 128 -0.45 -14.96 -13.89
N ALA A 129 -1.60 -14.57 -13.32
CA ALA A 129 -1.64 -13.81 -12.07
C ALA A 129 -1.14 -14.67 -10.89
N ALA A 130 -1.49 -15.98 -10.88
CA ALA A 130 -1.01 -16.90 -9.85
C ALA A 130 0.52 -17.05 -9.89
N VAL A 131 1.11 -17.18 -11.07
CA VAL A 131 2.58 -17.22 -11.23
C VAL A 131 3.21 -15.87 -10.83
N GLY A 132 2.59 -14.75 -11.19
CA GLY A 132 3.03 -13.41 -10.75
C GLY A 132 3.00 -13.25 -9.23
N GLY A 133 1.92 -13.70 -8.58
CA GLY A 133 1.77 -13.66 -7.14
C GLY A 133 2.77 -14.56 -6.39
N SER A 134 3.12 -15.72 -6.96
CA SER A 134 4.11 -16.62 -6.33
C SER A 134 5.53 -16.06 -6.31
N ARG A 135 5.84 -15.05 -7.12
CA ARG A 135 7.16 -14.38 -7.11
C ARG A 135 7.34 -13.43 -5.93
N GLU A 136 6.25 -13.04 -5.26
CA GLU A 136 6.27 -12.19 -4.07
C GLU A 136 6.54 -12.99 -2.77
N MET A 137 6.51 -14.32 -2.83
CA MET A 137 6.91 -15.20 -1.73
C MET A 137 8.44 -15.38 -1.71
#